data_efbf57160ff4807e38ea275ba1f1ae34
#
_entry.id   efbf57160ff4807e38ea275ba1f1ae34
#
_cell.length_a   1.000
_cell.length_b   1.000
_cell.length_c   1.000
_cell.angle_alpha   90.00
_cell.angle_beta   90.00
_cell.angle_gamma   90.00
#
_symmetry.space_group_name_H-M   'P 1'
#
loop_
_entity.id
_entity.type
_entity.pdbx_description
1 polymer ?
#
loop_
_entity_poly.entity_id
_entity_poly.type
_entity_poly.pdbx_seq_one_letter_code
_entity_poly.pdbx_strand_id
1 'polypeptide(L)'
;MIQDALKVRMLGGFTLEYKGREIILDRNIASKTMQLLQIMLLHTGDGGISKTALIEALYGRKEVENKNGSLNNTLFRLRKQLKNAGLPESNYIIINSGICTWDSQIKVSVDVLEFEQLIIQGKAEKRKEEKAQIKFCRNMQLQ
;
A
#
# COMPACT_ATOMS: atom_id res chain seq x y z
N MET A 1 -10.96 -22.60 5.34
CA MET A 1 -11.26 -21.96 4.04
C MET A 1 -10.21 -20.91 3.74
N ILE A 2 -9.57 -21.01 2.58
CA ILE A 2 -8.54 -20.06 2.17
C ILE A 2 -9.24 -18.77 1.73
N GLN A 3 -8.89 -17.68 2.37
CA GLN A 3 -9.44 -16.38 2.01
C GLN A 3 -8.64 -15.80 0.84
N ASP A 4 -9.35 -15.33 -0.18
CA ASP A 4 -8.70 -14.70 -1.33
C ASP A 4 -7.97 -13.42 -0.91
N ALA A 5 -6.79 -13.21 -1.45
CA ALA A 5 -6.02 -12.02 -1.18
C ALA A 5 -6.02 -11.10 -2.40
N LEU A 6 -6.04 -9.80 -2.13
CA LEU A 6 -5.82 -8.80 -3.16
C LEU A 6 -4.32 -8.83 -3.48
N LYS A 7 -3.99 -9.22 -4.69
CA LYS A 7 -2.60 -9.26 -5.14
C LYS A 7 -2.21 -7.92 -5.73
N VAL A 8 -1.16 -7.34 -5.19
CA VAL A 8 -0.70 -6.01 -5.57
C VAL A 8 0.72 -6.14 -6.10
N ARG A 9 0.90 -5.70 -7.33
CA ARG A 9 2.21 -5.67 -7.97
C ARG A 9 2.62 -4.21 -8.11
N MET A 10 3.73 -3.84 -7.52
CA MET A 10 4.30 -2.50 -7.60
C MET A 10 5.65 -2.48 -8.29
N LEU A 11 6.32 -3.64 -8.36
CA LEU A 11 7.59 -3.76 -9.09
C LEU A 11 7.30 -3.80 -10.59
N GLY A 12 7.85 -2.84 -11.33
CA GLY A 12 7.66 -2.76 -12.77
C GLY A 12 6.32 -2.20 -13.23
N GLY A 13 5.53 -1.65 -12.32
CA GLY A 13 4.22 -1.05 -12.63
C GLY A 13 3.20 -1.42 -11.58
N PHE A 14 2.14 -0.63 -11.47
CA PHE A 14 1.11 -0.87 -10.46
C PHE A 14 -0.05 -1.66 -11.06
N THR A 15 -0.25 -2.89 -10.58
CA THR A 15 -1.39 -3.72 -10.98
C THR A 15 -2.04 -4.37 -9.77
N LEU A 16 -3.34 -4.59 -9.88
CA LEU A 16 -4.16 -5.23 -8.86
C LEU A 16 -4.85 -6.44 -9.45
N GLU A 17 -4.90 -7.52 -8.67
CA GLU A 17 -5.59 -8.75 -9.06
C GLU A 17 -6.37 -9.29 -7.87
N TYR A 18 -7.62 -9.68 -8.08
CA TYR A 18 -8.44 -10.29 -7.06
C TYR A 18 -9.23 -11.45 -7.68
N LYS A 19 -9.13 -12.63 -7.07
CA LYS A 19 -9.79 -13.86 -7.54
C LYS A 19 -9.45 -14.19 -9.01
N GLY A 20 -8.20 -13.98 -9.37
CA GLY A 20 -7.71 -14.28 -10.73
C GLY A 20 -8.10 -13.25 -11.78
N ARG A 21 -8.69 -12.13 -11.38
CA ARG A 21 -9.07 -11.07 -12.31
C ARG A 21 -8.27 -9.81 -12.04
N GLU A 22 -7.79 -9.20 -13.11
CA GLU A 22 -7.18 -7.88 -13.00
C GLU A 22 -8.23 -6.84 -12.67
N ILE A 23 -7.92 -5.98 -11.70
CA ILE A 23 -8.81 -4.92 -11.25
C ILE A 23 -8.22 -3.58 -11.72
N ILE A 24 -9.04 -2.79 -12.42
CA ILE A 24 -8.67 -1.45 -12.82
C ILE A 24 -9.64 -0.48 -12.14
N LEU A 25 -9.15 0.23 -11.14
CA LEU A 25 -9.96 1.20 -10.40
C LEU A 25 -9.95 2.54 -11.10
N ASP A 26 -8.80 2.95 -11.61
CA ASP A 26 -8.59 4.20 -12.30
C ASP A 26 -7.42 4.00 -13.25
N ARG A 27 -7.58 4.39 -14.52
CA ARG A 27 -6.52 4.30 -15.51
C ARG A 27 -5.38 5.27 -15.22
N ASN A 28 -5.68 6.35 -14.52
CA ASN A 28 -4.68 7.32 -14.12
C ASN A 28 -4.13 6.93 -12.76
N ILE A 29 -2.96 6.27 -12.73
CA ILE A 29 -2.33 5.83 -11.50
C ILE A 29 -1.81 7.00 -10.66
N ALA A 30 -1.77 8.20 -11.21
CA ALA A 30 -1.37 9.40 -10.49
C ALA A 30 -2.56 10.14 -9.86
N SER A 31 -3.80 9.64 -10.02
CA SER A 31 -4.96 10.24 -9.36
C SER A 31 -4.81 10.16 -7.84
N LYS A 32 -5.45 11.07 -7.13
CA LYS A 32 -5.38 11.08 -5.66
C LYS A 32 -5.92 9.79 -5.06
N THR A 33 -6.95 9.22 -5.65
CA THR A 33 -7.51 7.94 -5.22
C THR A 33 -6.47 6.81 -5.32
N MET A 34 -5.76 6.76 -6.45
CA MET A 34 -4.74 5.73 -6.66
C MET A 34 -3.51 5.97 -5.79
N GLN A 35 -3.12 7.24 -5.60
CA GLN A 35 -2.03 7.58 -4.69
C GLN A 35 -2.36 7.14 -3.26
N LEU A 36 -3.59 7.40 -2.80
CA LEU A 36 -4.04 6.99 -1.47
C LEU A 36 -3.95 5.47 -1.33
N LEU A 37 -4.45 4.73 -2.32
CA LEU A 37 -4.41 3.27 -2.27
C LEU A 37 -2.97 2.76 -2.20
N GLN A 38 -2.07 3.29 -3.02
CA GLN A 38 -0.68 2.88 -3.04
C GLN A 38 0.00 3.13 -1.69
N ILE A 39 -0.23 4.30 -1.10
CA ILE A 39 0.34 4.63 0.21
C ILE A 39 -0.17 3.66 1.28
N MET A 40 -1.49 3.42 1.30
CA MET A 40 -2.07 2.53 2.31
C MET A 40 -1.56 1.10 2.16
N LEU A 41 -1.43 0.61 0.93
CA LEU A 41 -0.93 -0.74 0.70
C LEU A 41 0.54 -0.89 1.11
N LEU A 42 1.35 0.15 0.93
CA LEU A 42 2.74 0.12 1.37
C LEU A 42 2.88 0.07 2.89
N HIS A 43 1.87 0.52 3.62
CA HIS A 43 1.89 0.55 5.08
C HIS A 43 1.11 -0.60 5.73
N THR A 44 0.76 -1.64 4.98
CA THR A 44 -0.01 -2.77 5.52
C THR A 44 0.75 -3.59 6.55
N GLY A 45 2.08 -3.56 6.52
CA GLY A 45 2.89 -4.36 7.41
C GLY A 45 3.54 -3.59 8.57
N ASP A 46 3.33 -2.29 8.67
CA ASP A 46 4.06 -1.46 9.64
C ASP A 46 3.17 -0.69 10.63
N GLY A 47 1.90 -1.06 10.73
CA GLY A 47 0.99 -0.42 11.68
C GLY A 47 0.25 0.79 11.13
N GLY A 48 0.46 1.14 9.87
CA GLY A 48 -0.27 2.22 9.22
C GLY A 48 0.50 3.52 9.11
N ILE A 49 -0.20 4.59 8.78
CA ILE A 49 0.38 5.91 8.58
C ILE A 49 -0.49 6.93 9.31
N SER A 50 0.13 7.95 9.92
CA SER A 50 -0.63 9.00 10.57
C SER A 50 -1.46 9.77 9.55
N LYS A 51 -2.64 10.23 9.98
CA LYS A 51 -3.52 11.02 9.12
C LYS A 51 -2.81 12.28 8.62
N THR A 52 -2.04 12.93 9.49
CA THR A 52 -1.25 14.11 9.14
C THR A 52 -0.24 13.80 8.03
N ALA A 53 0.51 12.70 8.17
CA ALA A 53 1.49 12.30 7.17
C ALA A 53 0.81 11.93 5.84
N LEU A 54 -0.34 11.28 5.91
CA LEU A 54 -1.10 10.92 4.72
C LEU A 54 -1.60 12.16 3.98
N ILE A 55 -2.15 13.12 4.69
CA ILE A 55 -2.60 14.39 4.11
C ILE A 55 -1.43 15.13 3.48
N GLU A 56 -0.30 15.18 4.17
CA GLU A 56 0.92 15.83 3.65
C GLU A 56 1.40 15.16 2.38
N ALA A 57 1.40 13.83 2.34
CA ALA A 57 1.82 13.09 1.16
C ALA A 57 0.92 13.34 -0.05
N LEU A 58 -0.38 13.48 0.18
CA LEU A 58 -1.35 13.66 -0.91
C LEU A 58 -1.54 15.11 -1.33
N TYR A 59 -1.50 16.05 -0.38
CA TYR A 59 -1.92 17.43 -0.63
C TYR A 59 -0.95 18.48 -0.13
N GLY A 60 0.17 18.10 0.48
CA GLY A 60 1.03 19.03 1.20
C GLY A 60 1.64 20.16 0.37
N ARG A 61 1.81 19.93 -0.93
CA ARG A 61 2.42 20.92 -1.83
C ARG A 61 1.39 21.74 -2.61
N LYS A 62 0.10 21.43 -2.45
CA LYS A 62 -0.95 22.13 -3.18
C LYS A 62 -1.71 23.05 -2.24
N GLU A 63 -2.10 24.20 -2.76
CA GLU A 63 -3.01 25.09 -2.05
C GLU A 63 -4.40 24.48 -2.10
N VAL A 64 -4.70 23.68 -1.08
CA VAL A 64 -6.03 23.10 -0.88
C VAL A 64 -6.57 23.69 0.41
N GLU A 65 -7.66 24.43 0.32
CA GLU A 65 -8.24 25.09 1.48
C GLU A 65 -8.70 24.13 2.57
N ASN A 66 -9.23 22.98 2.18
CA ASN A 66 -9.75 22.00 3.13
C ASN A 66 -9.16 20.63 2.84
N LYS A 67 -7.96 20.37 3.37
CA LYS A 67 -7.26 19.11 3.16
C LYS A 67 -7.99 17.92 3.78
N ASN A 68 -8.62 18.11 4.93
CA ASN A 68 -9.42 17.05 5.57
C ASN A 68 -10.63 16.67 4.72
N GLY A 69 -11.33 17.63 4.18
CA GLY A 69 -12.45 17.38 3.30
C GLY A 69 -12.02 16.69 2.02
N SER A 70 -10.88 17.10 1.46
CA SER A 70 -10.31 16.46 0.27
C SER A 70 -9.96 15.02 0.53
N LEU A 71 -9.34 14.72 1.67
CA LEU A 71 -9.03 13.35 2.06
C LEU A 71 -10.31 12.53 2.21
N ASN A 72 -11.32 13.06 2.88
CA ASN A 72 -12.59 12.36 3.08
C ASN A 72 -13.26 12.02 1.75
N ASN A 73 -13.23 12.94 0.79
CA ASN A 73 -13.76 12.71 -0.55
C ASN A 73 -12.98 11.62 -1.28
N THR A 74 -11.66 11.65 -1.17
CA THR A 74 -10.79 10.64 -1.79
C THR A 74 -11.03 9.26 -1.17
N LEU A 75 -11.16 9.20 0.16
CA LEU A 75 -11.50 7.95 0.86
C LEU A 75 -12.85 7.40 0.41
N PHE A 76 -13.84 8.26 0.29
CA PHE A 76 -15.16 7.83 -0.16
C PHE A 76 -15.11 7.23 -1.55
N ARG A 77 -14.40 7.88 -2.48
CA ARG A 77 -14.25 7.40 -3.85
C ARG A 77 -13.52 6.06 -3.89
N LEU A 78 -12.44 5.95 -3.14
CA LEU A 78 -11.64 4.72 -3.11
C LEU A 78 -12.46 3.56 -2.56
N ARG A 79 -13.16 3.76 -1.45
CA ARG A 79 -14.02 2.73 -0.85
C ARG A 79 -15.07 2.25 -1.83
N LYS A 80 -15.70 3.18 -2.53
CA LYS A 80 -16.71 2.86 -3.54
C LYS A 80 -16.12 2.06 -4.70
N GLN A 81 -14.97 2.48 -5.19
CA GLN A 81 -14.30 1.78 -6.30
C GLN A 81 -13.90 0.36 -5.91
N LEU A 82 -13.34 0.17 -4.72
CA LEU A 82 -12.95 -1.15 -4.23
C LEU A 82 -14.16 -2.07 -4.07
N LYS A 83 -15.24 -1.55 -3.52
CA LYS A 83 -16.47 -2.32 -3.37
C LYS A 83 -17.05 -2.72 -4.72
N ASN A 84 -17.09 -1.80 -5.67
CA ASN A 84 -17.61 -2.05 -7.02
C ASN A 84 -16.72 -3.02 -7.80
N ALA A 85 -15.45 -3.12 -7.45
CA ALA A 85 -14.52 -4.04 -8.10
C ALA A 85 -14.70 -5.48 -7.64
N GLY A 86 -15.57 -5.73 -6.66
CA GLY A 86 -15.88 -7.08 -6.21
C GLY A 86 -15.15 -7.53 -4.95
N LEU A 87 -14.41 -6.64 -4.29
CA LEU A 87 -13.80 -6.96 -3.01
C LEU A 87 -14.88 -7.11 -1.92
N PRO A 88 -14.57 -7.86 -0.85
CA PRO A 88 -15.52 -7.98 0.27
C PRO A 88 -15.90 -6.61 0.84
N GLU A 89 -17.10 -6.51 1.38
CA GLU A 89 -17.57 -5.27 1.96
C GLU A 89 -16.73 -4.90 3.17
N SER A 90 -16.21 -3.67 3.19
CA SER A 90 -15.32 -3.17 4.23
C SER A 90 -15.23 -1.66 4.11
N ASN A 91 -14.69 -1.01 5.13
CA ASN A 91 -14.25 0.39 5.01
C ASN A 91 -12.87 0.48 4.35
N TYR A 92 -12.14 -0.64 4.25
CA TYR A 92 -10.80 -0.80 3.66
C TYR A 92 -9.73 0.02 4.36
N ILE A 93 -9.97 1.28 4.64
CA ILE A 93 -9.07 2.16 5.37
C ILE A 93 -9.77 2.58 6.65
N ILE A 94 -9.16 2.25 7.77
CA ILE A 94 -9.70 2.50 9.11
C ILE A 94 -8.87 3.61 9.74
N ILE A 95 -9.55 4.65 10.21
CA ILE A 95 -8.89 5.76 10.91
C ILE A 95 -9.24 5.66 12.38
N ASN A 96 -8.22 5.45 13.22
CA ASN A 96 -8.40 5.30 14.64
C ASN A 96 -7.28 6.03 15.36
N SER A 97 -7.65 6.97 16.25
CA SER A 97 -6.68 7.77 17.03
C SER A 97 -5.64 8.47 16.12
N GLY A 98 -6.09 8.97 14.98
CA GLY A 98 -5.22 9.68 14.05
C GLY A 98 -4.31 8.81 13.21
N ILE A 99 -4.46 7.50 13.28
CA ILE A 99 -3.67 6.55 12.47
C ILE A 99 -4.58 5.88 11.45
N CYS A 100 -4.13 5.89 10.20
CA CYS A 100 -4.84 5.26 9.09
C CYS A 100 -4.23 3.89 8.83
N THR A 101 -5.06 2.85 8.84
CA THR A 101 -4.61 1.47 8.61
C THR A 101 -5.48 0.80 7.56
N TRP A 102 -4.89 -0.13 6.83
CA TRP A 102 -5.65 -1.02 5.95
C TRP A 102 -6.37 -2.05 6.80
N ASP A 103 -7.64 -2.32 6.48
CA ASP A 103 -8.43 -3.32 7.21
C ASP A 103 -7.78 -4.69 7.08
N SER A 104 -7.35 -5.25 8.22
CA SER A 104 -6.67 -6.54 8.27
C SER A 104 -7.53 -7.71 7.80
N GLN A 105 -8.84 -7.54 7.76
CA GLN A 105 -9.75 -8.57 7.24
C GLN A 105 -9.67 -8.69 5.72
N ILE A 106 -9.19 -7.65 5.04
CA ILE A 106 -8.97 -7.69 3.60
C ILE A 106 -7.51 -8.05 3.38
N LYS A 107 -7.25 -9.32 3.14
CA LYS A 107 -5.88 -9.80 2.94
C LYS A 107 -5.29 -9.22 1.67
N VAL A 108 -4.04 -8.80 1.76
CA VAL A 108 -3.29 -8.27 0.60
C VAL A 108 -1.94 -8.95 0.52
N SER A 109 -1.46 -9.07 -0.70
CA SER A 109 -0.13 -9.57 -1.01
C SER A 109 0.54 -8.50 -1.86
N VAL A 110 1.54 -7.83 -1.31
CA VAL A 110 2.23 -6.72 -1.98
C VAL A 110 3.65 -7.16 -2.30
N ASP A 111 4.00 -7.22 -3.57
CA ASP A 111 5.27 -7.78 -4.02
C ASP A 111 6.49 -7.06 -3.45
N VAL A 112 6.44 -5.73 -3.38
CA VAL A 112 7.55 -4.95 -2.84
C VAL A 112 7.78 -5.24 -1.36
N LEU A 113 6.70 -5.48 -0.60
CA LEU A 113 6.81 -5.81 0.82
C LEU A 113 7.31 -7.24 1.01
N GLU A 114 6.87 -8.17 0.19
CA GLU A 114 7.36 -9.55 0.22
C GLU A 114 8.84 -9.61 -0.14
N PHE A 115 9.26 -8.82 -1.11
CA PHE A 115 10.66 -8.72 -1.49
C PHE A 115 11.51 -8.18 -0.33
N GLU A 116 11.04 -7.17 0.38
CA GLU A 116 11.73 -6.65 1.57
C GLU A 116 11.86 -7.72 2.65
N GLN A 117 10.81 -8.50 2.87
CA GLN A 117 10.85 -9.61 3.84
C GLN A 117 11.88 -10.65 3.47
N LEU A 118 11.97 -11.01 2.20
CA LEU A 118 12.97 -11.97 1.73
C LEU A 118 14.39 -11.47 1.97
N ILE A 119 14.64 -10.19 1.76
CA ILE A 119 15.94 -9.57 2.04
C ILE A 119 16.26 -9.63 3.54
N ILE A 120 15.30 -9.29 4.38
CA ILE A 120 15.48 -9.35 5.84
C ILE A 120 15.77 -10.78 6.30
N GLN A 121 15.02 -11.76 5.78
CA GLN A 121 15.26 -13.18 6.08
C GLN A 121 16.63 -13.63 5.60
N GLY A 122 17.01 -13.23 4.39
CA GLY A 122 18.33 -13.53 3.86
C GLY A 122 19.44 -12.98 4.74
N LYS A 123 19.27 -11.76 5.28
CA LYS A 123 20.22 -11.19 6.23
C LYS A 123 20.30 -12.00 7.52
N ALA A 124 19.16 -12.43 8.05
CA ALA A 124 19.13 -13.22 9.27
C ALA A 124 19.81 -14.57 9.10
N GLU A 125 19.55 -15.25 7.99
CA GLU A 125 20.12 -16.56 7.69
C GLU A 125 21.60 -16.51 7.36
N LYS A 126 22.04 -15.49 6.67
CA LYS A 126 23.41 -15.37 6.16
C LYS A 126 24.25 -14.36 6.94
N ARG A 127 23.78 -13.95 8.09
CA ARG A 127 24.45 -12.89 8.87
C ARG A 127 25.93 -13.13 9.11
N LYS A 128 26.34 -14.40 9.29
CA LYS A 128 27.73 -14.74 9.59
C LYS A 128 28.58 -15.00 8.37
N GLU A 129 27.96 -15.30 7.22
CA GLU A 129 28.67 -15.83 6.08
C GLU A 129 28.98 -14.81 4.99
N GLU A 130 28.12 -13.78 4.83
CA GLU A 130 28.24 -12.96 3.63
C GLU A 130 27.94 -11.48 3.86
N LYS A 131 28.68 -10.85 4.77
CA LYS A 131 28.56 -9.41 4.98
C LYS A 131 28.78 -8.61 3.70
N ALA A 132 29.63 -9.10 2.80
CA ALA A 132 29.90 -8.45 1.53
C ALA A 132 28.69 -8.48 0.61
N GLN A 133 27.98 -9.61 0.55
CA GLN A 133 26.76 -9.73 -0.26
C GLN A 133 25.62 -8.90 0.29
N ILE A 134 25.47 -8.86 1.59
CA ILE A 134 24.46 -8.02 2.24
C ILE A 134 24.73 -6.54 1.93
N LYS A 135 25.99 -6.15 2.00
CA LYS A 135 26.41 -4.80 1.64
C LYS A 135 26.11 -4.48 0.18
N PHE A 136 26.38 -5.45 -0.69
CA PHE A 136 26.14 -5.30 -2.12
C PHE A 136 24.63 -5.12 -2.39
N CYS A 137 23.78 -5.91 -1.76
CA CYS A 137 22.33 -5.78 -1.90
C CYS A 137 21.82 -4.43 -1.40
N ARG A 138 22.36 -3.93 -0.29
CA ARG A 138 22.02 -2.59 0.21
C ARG A 138 22.40 -1.51 -0.78
N ASN A 139 23.58 -1.60 -1.36
CA ASN A 139 24.04 -0.63 -2.34
C ASN A 139 23.15 -0.62 -3.57
N MET A 140 22.72 -1.78 -4.01
CA MET A 140 21.78 -1.90 -5.13
C MET A 140 20.44 -1.25 -4.82
N GLN A 141 19.95 -1.38 -3.60
CA GLN A 141 18.69 -0.77 -3.18
C GLN A 141 18.76 0.75 -3.10
N LEU A 142 19.94 1.27 -2.75
CA LEU A 142 20.16 2.72 -2.61
C LEU A 142 20.35 3.41 -3.96
N GLN A 143 20.65 2.67 -4.98
CA GLN A 143 20.75 3.19 -6.33
C GLN A 143 19.36 3.18 -7.01
#